data_2c850ab7084acbce6725da12ece00f6a
#
_entry.id   2c850ab7084acbce6725da12ece00f6a
#
_cell.length_a   1.000
_cell.length_b   1.000
_cell.length_c   1.000
_cell.angle_alpha   90.00
_cell.angle_beta   90.00
_cell.angle_gamma   90.00
#
_symmetry.space_group_name_H-M   'P 1'
#
loop_
_entity.id
_entity.type
_entity.pdbx_description
1 polymer ?
#
loop_
_entity_poly.entity_id
_entity_poly.type
_entity_poly.pdbx_seq_one_letter_code
_entity_poly.pdbx_strand_id
1 'polypeptide(L)'
;MSLRIEKINPNIGAIIHALDLNHLDENKISLIHQALIDHQVIFFRQQRLNAQSQVSLAKSFGDLHIHPIYPALPDTPEVIVLDSLRQDLRDNDLWHTDVTFSQTPPL
;
A
#
# COMPACT_ATOMS: atom_id res chain seq x y z
N MET A 1 1.75 23.84 5.12
CA MET A 1 2.80 23.07 5.79
C MET A 1 3.63 22.33 4.75
N SER A 2 4.94 22.41 4.89
CA SER A 2 5.83 21.68 4.00
C SER A 2 5.89 20.19 4.38
N LEU A 3 5.92 19.36 3.37
CA LEU A 3 6.10 17.92 3.53
C LEU A 3 7.46 17.65 4.19
N ARG A 4 7.49 16.74 5.15
CA ARG A 4 8.72 16.35 5.83
C ARG A 4 8.90 14.84 5.77
N ILE A 5 10.07 14.40 5.33
CA ILE A 5 10.45 12.99 5.29
C ILE A 5 11.47 12.72 6.39
N GLU A 6 11.15 11.78 7.25
CA GLU A 6 12.01 11.40 8.38
C GLU A 6 12.50 9.97 8.18
N LYS A 7 13.82 9.79 8.04
CA LYS A 7 14.39 8.44 7.97
C LYS A 7 14.27 7.73 9.30
N ILE A 8 13.80 6.48 9.26
CA ILE A 8 13.74 5.63 10.45
C ILE A 8 15.08 4.93 10.66
N ASN A 9 15.73 4.57 9.56
CA ASN A 9 16.95 3.78 9.54
C ASN A 9 17.81 4.32 8.38
N PRO A 10 19.17 4.29 8.48
CA PRO A 10 20.03 4.80 7.41
C PRO A 10 19.83 4.12 6.05
N ASN A 11 19.40 2.88 6.03
CA ASN A 11 19.35 2.08 4.81
C ASN A 11 17.94 1.89 4.26
N ILE A 12 16.91 1.83 5.11
CA ILE A 12 15.57 1.51 4.70
C ILE A 12 14.54 2.12 5.67
N GLY A 13 13.44 2.60 5.11
CA GLY A 13 12.31 3.08 5.88
C GLY A 13 12.31 4.57 6.16
N ALA A 14 11.17 5.20 5.93
CA ALA A 14 10.96 6.60 6.23
C ALA A 14 9.50 6.86 6.59
N ILE A 15 9.27 7.89 7.40
CA ILE A 15 7.93 8.39 7.72
C ILE A 15 7.71 9.68 6.94
N ILE A 16 6.60 9.77 6.24
CA ILE A 16 6.20 11.01 5.55
C ILE A 16 5.18 11.74 6.42
N HIS A 17 5.55 12.93 6.85
CA HIS A 17 4.74 13.78 7.72
C HIS A 17 3.97 14.83 6.93
N ALA A 18 2.94 15.38 7.56
CA ALA A 18 2.16 16.52 7.06
C ALA A 18 1.50 16.23 5.70
N LEU A 19 1.02 15.00 5.51
CA LEU A 19 0.36 14.58 4.29
C LEU A 19 -0.93 13.84 4.63
N ASP A 20 -2.03 14.21 3.97
CA ASP A 20 -3.29 13.49 4.03
C ASP A 20 -3.46 12.70 2.73
N LEU A 21 -3.51 11.39 2.85
CA LEU A 21 -3.64 10.49 1.69
C LEU A 21 -5.00 10.59 0.99
N ASN A 22 -5.98 11.25 1.59
CA ASN A 22 -7.27 11.53 0.95
C ASN A 22 -7.22 12.77 0.04
N HIS A 23 -6.16 13.58 0.13
CA HIS A 23 -6.06 14.85 -0.60
C HIS A 23 -4.72 14.94 -1.32
N LEU A 24 -4.56 14.13 -2.37
CA LEU A 24 -3.32 14.08 -3.16
C LEU A 24 -3.52 14.76 -4.51
N ASP A 25 -2.52 15.53 -4.92
CA ASP A 25 -2.37 16.03 -6.27
C ASP A 25 -1.21 15.28 -6.97
N GLU A 26 -0.98 15.59 -8.24
CA GLU A 26 0.08 14.93 -9.01
C GLU A 26 1.47 15.15 -8.40
N ASN A 27 1.74 16.34 -7.86
CA ASN A 27 3.01 16.65 -7.24
C ASN A 27 3.24 15.79 -5.98
N LYS A 28 2.21 15.63 -5.16
CA LYS A 28 2.29 14.80 -3.95
C LYS A 28 2.47 13.33 -4.29
N ILE A 29 1.75 12.85 -5.30
CA ILE A 29 1.89 11.48 -5.80
C ILE A 29 3.32 11.23 -6.27
N SER A 30 3.89 12.16 -7.03
CA SER A 30 5.28 12.06 -7.50
C SER A 30 6.28 12.05 -6.34
N LEU A 31 6.05 12.86 -5.32
CA LEU A 31 6.88 12.89 -4.11
C LEU A 31 6.81 11.57 -3.35
N ILE A 32 5.62 10.99 -3.21
CA ILE A 32 5.45 9.69 -2.57
C ILE A 32 6.17 8.61 -3.36
N HIS A 33 6.02 8.60 -4.67
CA HIS A 33 6.66 7.62 -5.54
C HIS A 33 8.19 7.70 -5.41
N GLN A 34 8.74 8.91 -5.44
CA GLN A 34 10.18 9.11 -5.28
C GLN A 34 10.66 8.69 -3.89
N ALA A 35 9.88 8.99 -2.85
CA ALA A 35 10.21 8.56 -1.48
C ALA A 35 10.23 7.04 -1.37
N LEU A 36 9.31 6.35 -2.02
CA LEU A 36 9.28 4.89 -2.04
C LEU A 36 10.54 4.33 -2.72
N ILE A 37 10.96 4.93 -3.82
CA ILE A 37 12.19 4.53 -4.52
C ILE A 37 13.42 4.76 -3.63
N ASP A 38 13.47 5.90 -2.95
CA ASP A 38 14.64 6.29 -2.16
C ASP A 38 14.75 5.50 -0.85
N HIS A 39 13.63 5.11 -0.25
CA HIS A 39 13.60 4.53 1.10
C HIS A 39 13.07 3.10 1.16
N GLN A 40 12.56 2.55 0.07
CA GLN A 40 12.00 1.21 -0.12
C GLN A 40 10.73 0.91 0.67
N VAL A 41 10.61 1.42 1.90
CA VAL A 41 9.41 1.32 2.73
C VAL A 41 9.09 2.69 3.29
N ILE A 42 7.84 3.11 3.16
CA ILE A 42 7.39 4.41 3.67
C ILE A 42 6.15 4.23 4.54
N PHE A 43 6.05 5.07 5.56
CA PHE A 43 4.96 5.04 6.52
C PHE A 43 4.22 6.37 6.54
N PHE A 44 2.92 6.28 6.67
CA PHE A 44 2.04 7.43 6.86
C PHE A 44 1.25 7.20 8.13
N ARG A 45 1.48 8.03 9.14
CA ARG A 45 0.78 7.92 10.42
C ARG A 45 -0.52 8.72 10.40
N GLN A 46 -1.47 8.33 11.25
CA GLN A 46 -2.71 9.07 11.50
C GLN A 46 -3.55 9.31 10.24
N GLN A 47 -3.59 8.32 9.36
CA GLN A 47 -4.41 8.37 8.15
C GLN A 47 -5.77 7.73 8.41
N ARG A 48 -6.79 8.24 7.72
CA ARG A 48 -8.15 7.69 7.77
C ARG A 48 -8.57 7.34 6.35
N LEU A 49 -8.33 6.10 5.96
CA LEU A 49 -8.70 5.60 4.64
C LEU A 49 -9.89 4.65 4.77
N ASN A 50 -10.89 4.84 3.91
CA ASN A 50 -11.90 3.81 3.68
C ASN A 50 -11.48 2.97 2.45
N ALA A 51 -12.29 1.96 2.10
CA ALA A 51 -11.96 1.10 0.97
C ALA A 51 -11.83 1.86 -0.35
N GLN A 52 -12.71 2.84 -0.58
CA GLN A 52 -12.69 3.66 -1.80
C GLN A 52 -11.44 4.55 -1.86
N SER A 53 -11.07 5.18 -0.76
CA SER A 53 -9.85 6.00 -0.68
C SER A 53 -8.61 5.15 -0.91
N GLN A 54 -8.58 3.94 -0.35
CA GLN A 54 -7.48 3.00 -0.52
C GLN A 54 -7.32 2.59 -1.99
N VAL A 55 -8.42 2.30 -2.67
CA VAL A 55 -8.42 1.96 -4.09
C VAL A 55 -7.92 3.14 -4.92
N SER A 56 -8.41 4.36 -4.65
CA SER A 56 -7.99 5.56 -5.36
C SER A 56 -6.50 5.83 -5.18
N LEU A 57 -5.99 5.68 -3.96
CA LEU A 57 -4.56 5.82 -3.67
C LEU A 57 -3.74 4.81 -4.47
N ALA A 58 -4.13 3.54 -4.42
CA ALA A 58 -3.40 2.48 -5.10
C ALA A 58 -3.38 2.66 -6.62
N LYS A 59 -4.47 3.12 -7.22
CA LYS A 59 -4.54 3.40 -8.67
C LYS A 59 -3.54 4.45 -9.12
N SER A 60 -3.13 5.34 -8.24
CA SER A 60 -2.12 6.36 -8.54
C SER A 60 -0.74 5.77 -8.80
N PHE A 61 -0.50 4.51 -8.42
CA PHE A 61 0.80 3.85 -8.56
C PHE A 61 0.80 2.73 -9.59
N GLY A 62 -0.33 2.38 -10.16
CA GLY A 62 -0.43 1.35 -11.20
C GLY A 62 -1.76 0.64 -11.22
N ASP A 63 -1.86 -0.37 -12.06
CA ASP A 63 -3.05 -1.19 -12.17
C ASP A 63 -3.24 -2.04 -10.92
N LEU A 64 -4.49 -2.22 -10.51
CA LEU A 64 -4.82 -2.95 -9.31
C LEU A 64 -4.98 -4.44 -9.62
N HIS A 65 -4.66 -5.25 -8.62
CA HIS A 65 -4.77 -6.70 -8.69
C HIS A 65 -5.98 -7.17 -7.90
N ILE A 66 -6.74 -8.11 -8.49
CA ILE A 66 -7.80 -8.83 -7.77
C ILE A 66 -7.25 -10.21 -7.44
N HIS A 67 -7.08 -10.47 -6.13
CA HIS A 67 -6.45 -11.72 -5.70
C HIS A 67 -7.38 -12.90 -5.97
N PRO A 68 -6.89 -13.99 -6.59
CA PRO A 68 -7.74 -15.11 -6.96
C PRO A 68 -8.19 -16.00 -5.78
N ILE A 69 -7.50 -15.93 -4.65
CA ILE A 69 -7.71 -16.86 -3.53
C ILE A 69 -8.34 -16.16 -2.32
N TYR A 70 -7.83 -14.98 -1.93
CA TYR A 70 -8.29 -14.28 -0.72
C TYR A 70 -9.63 -13.60 -0.96
N PRO A 71 -10.51 -13.62 0.06
CA PRO A 71 -11.78 -12.92 -0.03
C PRO A 71 -11.58 -11.42 -0.09
N ALA A 72 -12.45 -10.72 -0.77
CA ALA A 72 -12.42 -9.28 -0.94
C ALA A 72 -13.71 -8.65 -0.43
N LEU A 73 -13.68 -7.30 -0.29
CA LEU A 73 -14.89 -6.55 0.02
C LEU A 73 -15.86 -6.59 -1.16
N PRO A 74 -17.19 -6.68 -0.93
CA PRO A 74 -18.15 -6.86 -2.02
C PRO A 74 -18.11 -5.77 -3.10
N ASP A 75 -17.95 -4.50 -2.68
CA ASP A 75 -17.99 -3.37 -3.61
C ASP A 75 -16.60 -2.96 -4.12
N THR A 76 -15.55 -3.50 -3.53
CA THR A 76 -14.16 -3.20 -3.88
C THR A 76 -13.35 -4.49 -3.93
N PRO A 77 -13.43 -5.24 -5.05
CA PRO A 77 -12.76 -6.55 -5.15
C PRO A 77 -11.24 -6.48 -5.10
N GLU A 78 -10.67 -5.30 -5.29
CA GLU A 78 -9.22 -5.06 -5.18
C GLU A 78 -8.74 -5.01 -3.74
N VAL A 79 -9.65 -4.88 -2.76
CA VAL A 79 -9.32 -4.83 -1.34
C VAL A 79 -9.59 -6.19 -0.73
N ILE A 80 -8.53 -6.91 -0.41
CA ILE A 80 -8.66 -8.23 0.22
C ILE A 80 -8.89 -8.08 1.73
N VAL A 81 -9.58 -9.08 2.29
CA VAL A 81 -9.85 -9.15 3.73
C VAL A 81 -8.98 -10.25 4.33
N LEU A 82 -8.06 -9.87 5.21
CA LEU A 82 -7.25 -10.82 5.96
C LEU A 82 -7.85 -11.01 7.35
N ASP A 83 -8.42 -12.18 7.57
CA ASP A 83 -9.06 -12.52 8.83
C ASP A 83 -8.25 -13.61 9.54
N SER A 84 -7.60 -13.25 10.64
CA SER A 84 -6.73 -14.16 11.40
C SER A 84 -7.50 -15.30 12.07
N LEU A 85 -8.83 -15.22 12.13
CA LEU A 85 -9.66 -16.30 12.67
C LEU A 85 -9.90 -17.41 11.64
N ARG A 86 -9.68 -17.13 10.35
CA ARG A 86 -9.82 -18.12 9.28
C ARG A 86 -8.57 -18.99 9.24
N GLN A 87 -8.74 -20.29 9.43
CA GLN A 87 -7.63 -21.23 9.45
C GLN A 87 -7.12 -21.63 8.07
N ASP A 88 -7.94 -21.47 7.05
CA ASP A 88 -7.62 -21.83 5.67
C ASP A 88 -6.74 -20.80 4.96
N LEU A 89 -6.46 -19.65 5.59
CA LEU A 89 -5.69 -18.54 5.00
C LEU A 89 -4.51 -18.13 5.88
N ARG A 90 -3.78 -19.10 6.46
CA ARG A 90 -2.71 -18.83 7.44
C ARG A 90 -1.30 -18.78 6.86
N ASP A 91 -1.15 -18.78 5.54
CA ASP A 91 0.17 -18.87 4.90
C ASP A 91 0.95 -17.54 4.93
N ASN A 92 0.39 -16.50 5.53
CA ASN A 92 1.01 -15.17 5.58
C ASN A 92 2.24 -15.09 6.48
N ASP A 93 2.41 -16.05 7.39
CA ASP A 93 3.52 -16.08 8.33
C ASP A 93 4.76 -16.79 7.80
N LEU A 94 4.69 -17.30 6.58
CA LEU A 94 5.81 -17.94 5.92
C LEU A 94 6.59 -16.94 5.05
N TRP A 95 7.89 -17.13 4.94
CA TRP A 95 8.69 -16.39 3.97
C TRP A 95 8.17 -16.67 2.57
N HIS A 96 7.87 -15.63 1.81
CA HIS A 96 7.27 -15.75 0.49
C HIS A 96 7.63 -14.54 -0.38
N THR A 97 7.31 -14.65 -1.66
CA THR A 97 7.29 -13.53 -2.60
C THR A 97 5.84 -13.19 -2.92
N ASP A 98 5.57 -11.92 -3.21
CA ASP A 98 4.20 -11.45 -3.43
C ASP A 98 3.79 -11.64 -4.88
N VAL A 99 2.78 -12.49 -5.08
CA VAL A 99 2.08 -12.69 -6.38
C VAL A 99 3.01 -13.00 -7.55
N THR A 100 4.18 -13.61 -7.29
CA THR A 100 5.13 -13.95 -8.36
C THR A 100 4.67 -15.08 -9.26
N PHE A 101 3.57 -15.76 -8.92
CA PHE A 101 2.92 -16.73 -9.79
C PHE A 101 2.21 -16.06 -10.98
N SER A 102 1.96 -14.77 -10.93
CA SER A 102 1.35 -14.01 -12.01
C SER A 102 2.40 -13.49 -12.99
N GLN A 103 2.06 -13.45 -14.29
CA GLN A 103 2.93 -12.85 -15.30
C GLN A 103 3.10 -11.36 -15.10
N THR A 104 2.07 -10.71 -14.52
CA THR A 104 2.06 -9.26 -14.26
C THR A 104 1.73 -9.04 -12.78
N PRO A 105 2.69 -9.30 -11.88
CA PRO A 105 2.44 -9.04 -10.46
C PRO A 105 2.21 -7.56 -10.20
N PRO A 106 1.41 -7.21 -9.18
CA PRO A 106 1.20 -5.81 -8.81
C PRO A 106 2.47 -5.17 -8.26
N LEU A 107 2.50 -3.85 -8.32
CA LEU A 107 3.56 -3.05 -7.71
C LEU A 107 3.60 -3.26 -6.20
#